data_5457b70cac516e312604e018f8387ee6
#
_entry.id   5457b70cac516e312604e018f8387ee6
#
_cell.length_a   1.000
_cell.length_b   1.000
_cell.length_c   1.000
_cell.angle_alpha   90.00
_cell.angle_beta   90.00
_cell.angle_gamma   90.00
#
_symmetry.space_group_name_H-M   'P 1'
#
loop_
_entity.id
_entity.type
_entity.pdbx_description
1 polymer ?
#
loop_
_entity_poly.entity_id
_entity_poly.type
_entity_poly.pdbx_seq_one_letter_code
_entity_poly.pdbx_strand_id
1 'polypeptide(L)'
;MLEQHMQKFQTDTGSENMGVIIMNPNNGEIYAMASSPGYDLNDPSDLSKYYSEDKLAGMSDKKKMEELNEIWRNFCISDAYEPGSTFKPITVAASLEEGTTSPSRTYVCDGYQKVGGSKIKCVAFSKGGH
;
A
#
# COMPACT_ATOMS: atom_id res chain seq x y z
N MET A 1 7.52 -4.28 -18.47
CA MET A 1 7.29 -5.61 -17.81
C MET A 1 6.55 -5.48 -16.49
N LEU A 2 7.06 -4.73 -15.49
CA LEU A 2 6.39 -4.55 -14.19
C LEU A 2 4.96 -3.99 -14.33
N GLU A 3 4.80 -2.88 -15.04
CA GLU A 3 3.50 -2.24 -15.27
C GLU A 3 2.47 -3.15 -15.95
N GLN A 4 2.90 -4.01 -16.87
CA GLN A 4 2.02 -4.99 -17.52
C GLN A 4 1.48 -6.02 -16.51
N HIS A 5 2.32 -6.48 -15.57
CA HIS A 5 1.87 -7.36 -14.50
C HIS A 5 0.93 -6.66 -13.52
N MET A 6 1.21 -5.40 -13.19
CA MET A 6 0.33 -4.57 -12.36
C MET A 6 -1.05 -4.40 -13.02
N GLN A 7 -1.07 -4.03 -14.30
CA GLN A 7 -2.31 -3.86 -15.06
C GLN A 7 -3.13 -5.15 -15.12
N LYS A 8 -2.46 -6.29 -15.38
CA LYS A 8 -3.13 -7.59 -15.36
C LYS A 8 -3.74 -7.88 -14.00
N PHE A 9 -2.99 -7.71 -12.93
CA PHE A 9 -3.47 -7.93 -11.56
C PHE A 9 -4.67 -7.04 -11.22
N GLN A 10 -4.62 -5.75 -11.56
CA GLN A 10 -5.74 -4.84 -11.35
C GLN A 10 -6.99 -5.27 -12.12
N THR A 11 -6.82 -5.72 -13.37
CA THR A 11 -7.92 -6.25 -14.18
C THR A 11 -8.53 -7.50 -13.53
N ASP A 12 -7.68 -8.40 -13.01
CA ASP A 12 -8.14 -9.67 -12.44
C ASP A 12 -8.79 -9.48 -11.04
N THR A 13 -8.40 -8.47 -10.28
CA THR A 13 -8.83 -8.27 -8.88
C THR A 13 -9.78 -7.10 -8.66
N GLY A 14 -9.83 -6.14 -9.59
CA GLY A 14 -10.58 -4.90 -9.44
C GLY A 14 -9.96 -3.91 -8.45
N SER A 15 -8.66 -4.05 -8.10
CA SER A 15 -7.99 -3.10 -7.22
C SER A 15 -7.81 -1.75 -7.91
N GLU A 16 -8.13 -0.65 -7.19
CA GLU A 16 -8.10 0.71 -7.75
C GLU A 16 -6.68 1.28 -7.80
N ASN A 17 -5.91 1.10 -6.72
CA ASN A 17 -4.55 1.60 -6.60
C ASN A 17 -3.57 0.48 -6.34
N MET A 18 -2.37 0.59 -6.89
CA MET A 18 -1.29 -0.35 -6.67
C MET A 18 0.05 0.36 -6.68
N GLY A 19 0.90 0.01 -5.73
CA GLY A 19 2.31 0.40 -5.72
C GLY A 19 3.20 -0.83 -5.61
N VAL A 20 4.29 -0.85 -6.37
CA VAL A 20 5.30 -1.92 -6.33
C VAL A 20 6.67 -1.31 -6.26
N ILE A 21 7.46 -1.75 -5.29
CA ILE A 21 8.88 -1.40 -5.14
C ILE A 21 9.69 -2.71 -5.14
N ILE A 22 10.67 -2.80 -6.02
CA ILE A 22 11.65 -3.90 -6.05
C ILE A 22 12.98 -3.33 -5.61
N MET A 23 13.50 -3.85 -4.51
CA MET A 23 14.67 -3.29 -3.83
C MET A 23 15.68 -4.39 -3.47
N ASN A 24 16.97 -4.05 -3.52
CA ASN A 24 18.04 -4.88 -2.98
C ASN A 24 18.04 -4.79 -1.44
N PRO A 25 17.77 -5.87 -0.71
CA PRO A 25 17.70 -5.82 0.75
C PRO A 25 19.06 -5.59 1.43
N ASN A 26 20.17 -5.79 0.72
CA ASN A 26 21.51 -5.65 1.30
C ASN A 26 22.03 -4.21 1.34
N ASN A 27 21.59 -3.38 0.40
CA ASN A 27 22.11 -2.01 0.25
C ASN A 27 21.02 -0.95 0.04
N GLY A 28 19.72 -1.35 -0.06
CA GLY A 28 18.60 -0.45 -0.26
C GLY A 28 18.44 0.09 -1.69
N GLU A 29 19.22 -0.39 -2.65
CA GLU A 29 19.11 0.03 -4.05
C GLU A 29 17.75 -0.36 -4.64
N ILE A 30 17.04 0.62 -5.22
CA ILE A 30 15.74 0.41 -5.85
C ILE A 30 15.94 0.03 -7.31
N TYR A 31 15.59 -1.21 -7.67
CA TYR A 31 15.66 -1.71 -9.03
C TYR A 31 14.46 -1.29 -9.88
N ALA A 32 13.29 -1.19 -9.27
CA ALA A 32 12.08 -0.70 -9.92
C ALA A 32 11.12 -0.12 -8.89
N MET A 33 10.40 0.91 -9.30
CA MET A 33 9.29 1.49 -8.56
C MET A 33 8.22 1.86 -9.57
N ALA A 34 6.99 1.40 -9.36
CA ALA A 34 5.86 1.71 -10.20
C ALA A 34 4.59 1.89 -9.37
N SER A 35 3.74 2.81 -9.80
CA SER A 35 2.44 3.06 -9.19
C SER A 35 1.33 3.06 -10.25
N SER A 36 0.11 2.75 -9.84
CA SER A 36 -1.09 2.81 -10.66
C SER A 36 -2.21 3.47 -9.84
N PRO A 37 -3.01 4.39 -10.43
CA PRO A 37 -2.98 4.80 -11.84
C PRO A 37 -1.67 5.50 -12.22
N GLY A 38 -1.31 5.44 -13.51
CA GLY A 38 -0.09 6.05 -14.04
C GLY A 38 -0.39 6.82 -15.32
N TYR A 39 0.53 7.63 -15.79
CA TYR A 39 0.39 8.48 -16.97
C TYR A 39 1.48 8.24 -17.98
N ASP A 40 1.27 8.70 -19.22
CA ASP A 40 2.30 8.68 -20.25
C ASP A 40 3.24 9.88 -20.05
N LEU A 41 4.54 9.60 -19.89
CA LEU A 41 5.56 10.66 -19.74
C LEU A 41 5.72 11.55 -20.98
N ASN A 42 5.29 11.06 -22.16
CA ASN A 42 5.31 11.84 -23.39
C ASN A 42 4.08 12.74 -23.54
N ASP A 43 2.98 12.39 -22.87
CA ASP A 43 1.76 13.20 -22.78
C ASP A 43 1.17 13.13 -21.37
N PRO A 44 1.78 13.83 -20.42
CA PRO A 44 1.40 13.73 -19.00
C PRO A 44 0.03 14.35 -18.69
N SER A 45 -0.53 15.11 -19.61
CA SER A 45 -1.84 15.77 -19.46
C SER A 45 -2.99 14.98 -20.09
N ASP A 46 -2.70 13.82 -20.69
CA ASP A 46 -3.71 12.98 -21.31
C ASP A 46 -4.52 12.20 -20.28
N LEU A 47 -5.80 12.54 -20.19
CA LEU A 47 -6.80 11.87 -19.35
C LEU A 47 -7.64 10.83 -20.14
N SER A 48 -7.39 10.64 -21.44
CA SER A 48 -8.21 9.79 -22.31
C SER A 48 -8.19 8.32 -21.91
N LYS A 49 -7.15 7.87 -21.20
CA LYS A 49 -7.07 6.52 -20.62
C LYS A 49 -8.11 6.26 -19.52
N TYR A 50 -8.59 7.32 -18.86
CA TYR A 50 -9.43 7.23 -17.66
C TYR A 50 -10.84 7.72 -17.89
N TYR A 51 -11.04 8.60 -18.88
CA TYR A 51 -12.31 9.26 -19.13
C TYR A 51 -12.64 9.28 -20.63
N SER A 52 -13.92 9.07 -20.97
CA SER A 52 -14.42 9.22 -22.34
C SER A 52 -14.37 10.69 -22.78
N GLU A 53 -14.32 10.92 -24.10
CA GLU A 53 -14.30 12.27 -24.68
C GLU A 53 -15.46 13.15 -24.20
N ASP A 54 -16.69 12.59 -24.15
CA ASP A 54 -17.87 13.31 -23.65
C ASP A 54 -17.69 13.78 -22.20
N LYS A 55 -17.09 12.92 -21.35
CA LYS A 55 -16.85 13.24 -19.95
C LYS A 55 -15.76 14.31 -19.82
N LEU A 56 -14.71 14.24 -20.62
CA LEU A 56 -13.64 15.23 -20.67
C LEU A 56 -14.13 16.58 -21.20
N ALA A 57 -15.01 16.60 -22.20
CA ALA A 57 -15.62 17.83 -22.74
C ALA A 57 -16.49 18.55 -21.71
N GLY A 58 -17.19 17.79 -20.84
CA GLY A 58 -18.01 18.36 -19.76
C GLY A 58 -17.26 18.71 -18.49
N MET A 59 -15.95 18.39 -18.41
CA MET A 59 -15.15 18.59 -17.20
C MET A 59 -14.53 19.99 -17.17
N SER A 60 -14.68 20.70 -16.05
CA SER A 60 -14.02 22.01 -15.87
C SER A 60 -12.50 21.86 -15.78
N ASP A 61 -11.75 22.92 -16.13
CA ASP A 61 -10.29 22.93 -16.02
C ASP A 61 -9.79 22.64 -14.61
N LYS A 62 -10.50 23.16 -13.62
CA LYS A 62 -10.21 22.84 -12.21
C LYS A 62 -10.30 21.33 -11.92
N LYS A 63 -11.39 20.69 -12.41
CA LYS A 63 -11.58 19.25 -12.20
C LYS A 63 -10.55 18.42 -12.97
N LYS A 64 -10.21 18.82 -14.20
CA LYS A 64 -9.13 18.18 -14.97
C LYS A 64 -7.80 18.23 -14.21
N MET A 65 -7.47 19.40 -13.63
CA MET A 65 -6.24 19.56 -12.85
C MET A 65 -6.25 18.71 -11.56
N GLU A 66 -7.39 18.58 -10.87
CA GLU A 66 -7.51 17.68 -9.73
C GLU A 66 -7.24 16.23 -10.11
N GLU A 67 -7.83 15.74 -11.22
CA GLU A 67 -7.61 14.38 -11.72
C GLU A 67 -6.16 14.14 -12.16
N LEU A 68 -5.55 15.14 -12.84
CA LEU A 68 -4.14 15.08 -13.21
C LEU A 68 -3.24 14.98 -11.96
N ASN A 69 -3.49 15.77 -10.94
CA ASN A 69 -2.73 15.71 -9.70
C ASN A 69 -2.83 14.34 -9.02
N GLU A 70 -3.97 13.66 -9.10
CA GLU A 70 -4.12 12.30 -8.57
C GLU A 70 -3.28 11.28 -9.36
N ILE A 71 -3.33 11.31 -10.70
CA ILE A 71 -2.56 10.34 -11.51
C ILE A 71 -1.06 10.62 -11.55
N TRP A 72 -0.63 11.86 -11.29
CA TRP A 72 0.79 12.22 -11.20
C TRP A 72 1.42 11.81 -9.86
N ARG A 73 0.62 11.49 -8.86
CA ARG A 73 1.13 11.05 -7.56
C ARG A 73 1.76 9.67 -7.68
N ASN A 74 2.89 9.49 -7.05
CA ASN A 74 3.49 8.18 -6.90
C ASN A 74 2.96 7.55 -5.60
N PHE A 75 2.04 6.61 -5.72
CA PHE A 75 1.41 5.90 -4.60
C PHE A 75 2.44 5.30 -3.64
N CYS A 76 3.60 4.85 -4.14
CA CYS A 76 4.64 4.25 -3.30
C CYS A 76 5.24 5.21 -2.26
N ILE A 77 5.18 6.52 -2.51
CA ILE A 77 5.85 7.53 -1.67
C ILE A 77 4.94 8.67 -1.20
N SER A 78 3.78 8.83 -1.83
CA SER A 78 2.89 9.98 -1.57
C SER A 78 1.70 9.64 -0.68
N ASP A 79 1.36 8.36 -0.55
CA ASP A 79 0.15 7.92 0.13
C ASP A 79 0.46 7.15 1.40
N ALA A 80 -0.30 7.45 2.46
CA ALA A 80 -0.29 6.67 3.67
C ALA A 80 -1.33 5.56 3.58
N TYR A 81 -0.99 4.38 4.12
CA TYR A 81 -1.89 3.24 4.18
C TYR A 81 -1.73 2.50 5.51
N GLU A 82 -2.73 1.69 5.85
CA GLU A 82 -2.68 0.84 7.04
C GLU A 82 -1.86 -0.43 6.75
N PRO A 83 -0.62 -0.55 7.24
CA PRO A 83 0.28 -1.65 6.88
C PRO A 83 -0.13 -2.99 7.48
N GLY A 84 -0.96 -2.98 8.52
CA GLY A 84 -1.41 -4.19 9.20
C GLY A 84 -0.24 -5.03 9.72
N SER A 85 -0.29 -6.35 9.49
CA SER A 85 0.73 -7.29 9.98
C SER A 85 2.12 -7.10 9.38
N THR A 86 2.26 -6.39 8.28
CA THR A 86 3.57 -6.11 7.68
C THR A 86 4.40 -5.13 8.52
N PHE A 87 3.77 -4.41 9.45
CA PHE A 87 4.45 -3.54 10.41
C PHE A 87 5.02 -4.28 11.64
N LYS A 88 4.60 -5.51 11.89
CA LYS A 88 5.04 -6.29 13.07
C LYS A 88 6.57 -6.47 13.18
N PRO A 89 7.32 -6.74 12.10
CA PRO A 89 8.77 -6.82 12.18
C PRO A 89 9.42 -5.54 12.70
N ILE A 90 8.91 -4.37 12.31
CA ILE A 90 9.39 -3.07 12.78
C ILE A 90 9.12 -2.91 14.29
N THR A 91 7.90 -3.27 14.74
CA THR A 91 7.54 -3.25 16.17
C THR A 91 8.44 -4.16 17.00
N VAL A 92 8.72 -5.37 16.50
CA VAL A 92 9.61 -6.33 17.19
C VAL A 92 11.03 -5.82 17.23
N ALA A 93 11.56 -5.30 16.12
CA ALA A 93 12.90 -4.73 16.05
C ALA A 93 13.10 -3.59 17.06
N ALA A 94 12.17 -2.64 17.10
CA ALA A 94 12.18 -1.56 18.07
C ALA A 94 12.12 -2.06 19.52
N SER A 95 11.30 -3.07 19.78
CA SER A 95 11.19 -3.66 21.14
C SER A 95 12.46 -4.39 21.57
N LEU A 96 13.19 -5.01 20.64
CA LEU A 96 14.48 -5.63 20.90
C LEU A 96 15.55 -4.58 21.17
N GLU A 97 15.59 -3.50 20.39
CA GLU A 97 16.54 -2.39 20.55
C GLU A 97 16.37 -1.67 21.89
N GLU A 98 15.10 -1.41 22.27
CA GLU A 98 14.75 -0.80 23.57
C GLU A 98 14.86 -1.78 24.76
N GLY A 99 15.24 -3.04 24.53
CA GLY A 99 15.37 -4.06 25.58
C GLY A 99 14.07 -4.43 26.29
N THR A 100 12.92 -4.06 25.75
CA THR A 100 11.59 -4.38 26.33
C THR A 100 11.19 -5.82 26.05
N THR A 101 11.84 -6.50 25.13
CA THR A 101 11.70 -7.92 24.83
C THR A 101 13.06 -8.56 24.53
N SER A 102 13.08 -9.89 24.37
CA SER A 102 14.25 -10.64 23.92
C SER A 102 13.82 -11.78 23.01
N PRO A 103 14.75 -12.34 22.17
CA PRO A 103 14.42 -13.46 21.28
C PRO A 103 13.95 -14.73 22.01
N SER A 104 14.34 -14.89 23.28
CA SER A 104 13.96 -16.02 24.12
C SER A 104 12.70 -15.81 24.93
N ARG A 105 12.11 -14.60 24.91
CA ARG A 105 10.92 -14.29 25.67
C ARG A 105 9.68 -14.96 25.07
N THR A 106 8.92 -15.63 25.89
CA THR A 106 7.64 -16.25 25.52
C THR A 106 6.46 -15.40 25.95
N TYR A 107 5.37 -15.50 25.22
CA TYR A 107 4.11 -14.81 25.48
C TYR A 107 2.97 -15.81 25.44
N VAL A 108 2.00 -15.63 26.31
CA VAL A 108 0.74 -16.38 26.26
C VAL A 108 -0.29 -15.57 25.48
N CYS A 109 -0.93 -16.18 24.52
CA CYS A 109 -2.00 -15.56 23.73
C CYS A 109 -3.35 -16.19 24.07
N ASP A 110 -4.21 -15.47 24.76
CA ASP A 110 -5.59 -15.89 25.08
C ASP A 110 -6.56 -15.72 23.89
N GLY A 111 -6.04 -15.57 22.70
CA GLY A 111 -6.81 -15.41 21.47
C GLY A 111 -7.25 -13.98 21.17
N TYR A 112 -7.16 -13.04 22.11
CA TYR A 112 -7.49 -11.64 21.89
C TYR A 112 -6.81 -10.70 22.89
N GLN A 113 -6.73 -9.42 22.49
CA GLN A 113 -6.32 -8.32 23.36
C GLN A 113 -7.36 -7.21 23.31
N LYS A 114 -7.62 -6.56 24.45
CA LYS A 114 -8.44 -5.35 24.50
C LYS A 114 -7.54 -4.12 24.40
N VAL A 115 -7.78 -3.28 23.41
CA VAL A 115 -7.04 -2.04 23.18
C VAL A 115 -8.03 -0.91 22.91
N GLY A 116 -7.96 0.19 23.67
CA GLY A 116 -8.83 1.35 23.47
C GLY A 116 -10.33 1.03 23.47
N GLY A 117 -10.78 0.04 24.27
CA GLY A 117 -12.17 -0.40 24.31
C GLY A 117 -12.56 -1.40 23.22
N SER A 118 -11.73 -1.62 22.19
CA SER A 118 -11.96 -2.58 21.13
C SER A 118 -11.30 -3.92 21.40
N LYS A 119 -11.96 -5.01 20.96
CA LYS A 119 -11.42 -6.38 21.09
C LYS A 119 -10.72 -6.75 19.79
N ILE A 120 -9.39 -6.80 19.81
CA ILE A 120 -8.55 -7.24 18.69
C ILE A 120 -8.32 -8.73 18.81
N LYS A 121 -8.77 -9.50 17.84
CA LYS A 121 -8.70 -10.96 17.83
C LYS A 121 -7.42 -11.44 17.15
N CYS A 122 -6.79 -12.47 17.71
CA CYS A 122 -5.73 -13.23 17.08
C CYS A 122 -6.30 -14.20 16.01
N VAL A 123 -5.48 -14.62 15.05
CA VAL A 123 -5.86 -15.64 14.06
C VAL A 123 -6.23 -16.99 14.71
N ALA A 124 -5.68 -17.28 15.90
CA ALA A 124 -6.00 -18.46 16.70
C ALA A 124 -7.17 -18.25 17.67
N PHE A 125 -7.93 -17.16 17.56
CA PHE A 125 -9.04 -16.86 18.50
C PHE A 125 -10.07 -17.99 18.60
N SER A 126 -10.42 -18.61 17.48
CA SER A 126 -11.36 -19.75 17.45
C SER A 126 -10.83 -21.01 18.14
N LYS A 127 -9.52 -21.10 18.37
CA LYS A 127 -8.82 -22.21 19.05
C LYS A 127 -8.51 -21.89 20.52
N GLY A 128 -8.94 -20.72 21.02
CA GLY A 128 -8.66 -20.30 22.40
C GLY A 128 -7.30 -19.62 22.62
N GLY A 129 -6.58 -19.30 21.53
CA GLY A 129 -5.23 -18.73 21.57
C GLY A 129 -4.11 -19.75 21.26
N HIS A 130 -2.87 -19.43 21.60
CA HIS A 130 -1.68 -20.27 21.43
C HIS A 130 -0.53 -19.81 22.33
#